data_ffdfe8334eeccebcf3158d5b67a44f5c
#
_entry.id   ffdfe8334eeccebcf3158d5b67a44f5c
#
_cell.length_a   1.000
_cell.length_b   1.000
_cell.length_c   1.000
_cell.angle_alpha   90.00
_cell.angle_beta   90.00
_cell.angle_gamma   90.00
#
_symmetry.space_group_name_H-M   'P 1'
#
loop_
_entity.id
_entity.type
_entity.pdbx_description
1 polymer ?
#
loop_
_entity_poly.entity_id
_entity_poly.type
_entity_poly.pdbx_seq_one_letter_code
_entity_poly.pdbx_strand_id
1 'polypeptide(L)'
;MRIGAFELPNRLFVAPMAGVTDRPFRKLCRSLGAGHAVSEMVTSKRELWHSLKTSRRADHQGEPGPIAVQIAGVDPAEMADAARYNIDRGAQIIDINMGCPAKKVCSKWAGSALMQDEPLAAAIIDAVVAACAPHGVPVTLKMRTGWCASERNAVR
;
A
#
# COMPACT_ATOMS: atom_id res chain seq x y z
N MET A 1 12.80 5.52 -13.97
CA MET A 1 12.77 5.55 -12.48
C MET A 1 12.75 4.11 -11.98
N ARG A 2 13.39 3.80 -10.83
CA ARG A 2 13.46 2.41 -10.31
C ARG A 2 12.80 2.31 -8.94
N ILE A 3 12.11 1.19 -8.71
CA ILE A 3 11.63 0.73 -7.39
C ILE A 3 12.17 -0.69 -7.20
N GLY A 4 13.14 -0.88 -6.32
CA GLY A 4 13.85 -2.14 -6.18
C GLY A 4 14.47 -2.58 -7.52
N ALA A 5 14.14 -3.78 -7.98
CA ALA A 5 14.58 -4.33 -9.25
C ALA A 5 13.79 -3.82 -10.47
N PHE A 6 12.66 -3.15 -10.26
CA PHE A 6 11.75 -2.74 -11.34
C PHE A 6 12.13 -1.38 -11.92
N GLU A 7 12.37 -1.34 -13.23
CA GLU A 7 12.50 -0.09 -13.97
C GLU A 7 11.14 0.34 -14.51
N LEU A 8 10.72 1.56 -14.13
CA LEU A 8 9.43 2.12 -14.54
C LEU A 8 9.62 3.02 -15.76
N PRO A 9 8.69 3.00 -16.73
CA PRO A 9 8.83 3.75 -17.98
C PRO A 9 8.84 5.27 -17.78
N ASN A 10 8.21 5.76 -16.71
CA ASN A 10 8.19 7.18 -16.36
C ASN A 10 7.87 7.39 -14.86
N ARG A 11 7.66 8.65 -14.44
CA ARG A 11 7.41 9.05 -13.05
C ARG A 11 5.92 9.35 -12.77
N LEU A 12 5.01 8.95 -13.65
CA LEU A 12 3.57 9.14 -13.46
C LEU A 12 3.00 7.95 -12.71
N PHE A 13 2.49 8.19 -11.50
CA PHE A 13 1.90 7.18 -10.65
C PHE A 13 0.40 7.41 -10.48
N VAL A 14 -0.39 6.36 -10.66
CA VAL A 14 -1.79 6.34 -10.24
C VAL A 14 -1.85 6.06 -8.75
N ALA A 15 -2.27 7.06 -7.98
CA ALA A 15 -2.39 6.95 -6.53
C ALA A 15 -3.51 5.96 -6.13
N PRO A 16 -3.34 5.22 -5.04
CA PRO A 16 -4.40 4.39 -4.48
C PRO A 16 -5.55 5.27 -3.95
N MET A 17 -6.72 5.13 -4.54
CA MET A 17 -7.94 5.88 -4.18
C MET A 17 -9.09 4.90 -3.96
N ALA A 18 -9.58 4.77 -2.72
CA ALA A 18 -10.64 3.84 -2.37
C ALA A 18 -11.93 4.12 -3.15
N GLY A 19 -12.45 3.10 -3.84
CA GLY A 19 -13.64 3.22 -4.69
C GLY A 19 -13.36 3.79 -6.09
N VAL A 20 -12.10 4.05 -6.45
CA VAL A 20 -11.72 4.63 -7.76
C VAL A 20 -10.66 3.77 -8.45
N THR A 21 -9.56 3.45 -7.78
CA THR A 21 -8.45 2.71 -8.40
C THR A 21 -8.67 1.20 -8.38
N ASP A 22 -9.83 0.77 -8.85
CA ASP A 22 -10.10 -0.63 -9.13
C ASP A 22 -9.26 -1.14 -10.33
N ARG A 23 -9.29 -2.44 -10.57
CA ARG A 23 -8.51 -3.06 -11.65
C ARG A 23 -8.79 -2.45 -13.04
N PRO A 24 -10.05 -2.26 -13.48
CA PRO A 24 -10.34 -1.63 -14.77
C PRO A 24 -9.73 -0.24 -14.92
N PHE A 25 -9.85 0.60 -13.87
CA PHE A 25 -9.31 1.95 -13.88
C PHE A 25 -7.77 1.95 -13.94
N ARG A 26 -7.09 1.10 -13.16
CA ARG A 26 -5.63 0.98 -13.22
C ARG A 26 -5.15 0.53 -14.60
N LYS A 27 -5.82 -0.47 -15.21
CA LYS A 27 -5.50 -0.93 -16.57
C LYS A 27 -5.65 0.19 -17.59
N LEU A 28 -6.74 0.98 -17.52
CA LEU A 28 -6.95 2.13 -18.38
C LEU A 28 -5.84 3.17 -18.21
N CYS A 29 -5.53 3.56 -16.97
CA CYS A 29 -4.47 4.54 -16.73
C CYS A 29 -3.11 4.05 -17.25
N ARG A 30 -2.79 2.76 -17.07
CA ARG A 30 -1.56 2.16 -17.61
C ARG A 30 -1.53 2.16 -19.13
N SER A 31 -2.64 1.89 -19.80
CA SER A 31 -2.72 1.95 -21.28
C SER A 31 -2.61 3.38 -21.82
N LEU A 32 -2.97 4.38 -21.02
CA LEU A 32 -2.81 5.80 -21.34
C LEU A 32 -1.43 6.37 -20.93
N GLY A 33 -0.49 5.52 -20.52
CA GLY A 33 0.90 5.91 -20.30
C GLY A 33 1.30 6.15 -18.83
N ALA A 34 0.45 5.84 -17.85
CA ALA A 34 0.90 5.87 -16.45
C ALA A 34 2.04 4.87 -16.24
N GLY A 35 3.15 5.32 -15.67
CA GLY A 35 4.34 4.50 -15.42
C GLY A 35 4.12 3.44 -14.34
N HIS A 36 3.20 3.68 -13.41
CA HIS A 36 2.90 2.77 -12.31
C HIS A 36 1.48 3.00 -11.79
N ALA A 37 0.90 1.98 -11.18
CA ALA A 37 -0.41 2.07 -10.50
C ALA A 37 -0.40 1.19 -9.25
N VAL A 38 -0.98 1.71 -8.16
CA VAL A 38 -1.09 1.01 -6.88
C VAL A 38 -2.55 0.63 -6.64
N SER A 39 -2.80 -0.56 -6.12
CA SER A 39 -4.17 -1.03 -5.82
C SER A 39 -4.87 -0.16 -4.78
N GLU A 40 -6.19 -0.28 -4.68
CA GLU A 40 -6.89 0.21 -3.49
C GLU A 40 -6.32 -0.48 -2.24
N MET A 41 -6.39 0.22 -1.08
CA MET A 41 -5.91 -0.37 0.17
C MET A 41 -6.71 -1.62 0.55
N VAL A 42 -6.02 -2.70 0.87
CA VAL A 42 -6.55 -3.91 1.46
C VAL A 42 -6.24 -3.96 2.96
N THR A 43 -7.10 -4.61 3.71
CA THR A 43 -6.94 -4.69 5.17
C THR A 43 -5.88 -5.71 5.59
N SER A 44 -5.15 -5.43 6.67
CA SER A 44 -4.27 -6.41 7.34
C SER A 44 -5.03 -7.50 8.09
N LYS A 45 -6.31 -7.29 8.37
CA LYS A 45 -7.17 -8.23 9.11
C LYS A 45 -7.41 -9.51 8.33
N ARG A 46 -6.86 -10.63 8.79
CA ARG A 46 -6.90 -11.94 8.14
C ARG A 46 -8.34 -12.44 7.88
N GLU A 47 -9.24 -12.21 8.83
CA GLU A 47 -10.65 -12.60 8.73
C GLU A 47 -11.42 -11.90 7.60
N LEU A 48 -10.88 -10.80 7.08
CA LEU A 48 -11.50 -10.02 5.99
C LEU A 48 -10.88 -10.29 4.61
N TRP A 49 -9.82 -11.08 4.50
CA TRP A 49 -9.13 -11.29 3.22
C TRP A 49 -9.99 -11.96 2.15
N HIS A 50 -10.87 -12.88 2.58
CA HIS A 50 -11.78 -13.60 1.67
C HIS A 50 -13.10 -12.85 1.44
N SER A 51 -13.29 -11.66 2.02
CA SER A 51 -14.47 -10.86 1.72
C SER A 51 -14.47 -10.41 0.26
N LEU A 52 -15.64 -10.36 -0.37
CA LEU A 52 -15.80 -9.91 -1.76
C LEU A 52 -15.15 -8.52 -1.98
N LYS A 53 -15.22 -7.65 -0.99
CA LYS A 53 -14.63 -6.32 -1.05
C LYS A 53 -13.11 -6.36 -1.10
N THR A 54 -12.47 -7.16 -0.25
CA THR A 54 -11.00 -7.28 -0.21
C THR A 54 -10.49 -7.99 -1.45
N SER A 55 -11.14 -9.09 -1.88
CA SER A 55 -10.72 -9.82 -3.07
C SER A 55 -10.79 -8.97 -4.34
N ARG A 56 -11.84 -8.13 -4.49
CA ARG A 56 -11.93 -7.17 -5.62
C ARG A 56 -10.84 -6.11 -5.60
N ARG A 57 -10.45 -5.62 -4.41
CA ARG A 57 -9.39 -4.61 -4.26
C ARG A 57 -8.00 -5.17 -4.53
N ALA A 58 -7.79 -6.41 -4.12
CA ALA A 58 -6.52 -7.12 -4.34
C ALA A 58 -6.43 -7.74 -5.75
N ASP A 59 -7.50 -7.72 -6.54
CA ASP A 59 -7.50 -8.29 -7.88
C ASP A 59 -6.64 -7.47 -8.84
N HIS A 60 -5.66 -8.13 -9.42
CA HIS A 60 -4.72 -7.57 -10.40
C HIS A 60 -4.59 -8.44 -11.66
N GLN A 61 -5.55 -9.35 -11.90
CA GLN A 61 -5.51 -10.27 -13.02
C GLN A 61 -5.43 -9.54 -14.36
N GLY A 62 -4.40 -9.84 -15.15
CA GLY A 62 -4.15 -9.25 -16.45
C GLY A 62 -3.76 -7.77 -16.42
N GLU A 63 -3.25 -7.25 -15.30
CA GLU A 63 -2.58 -5.96 -15.24
C GLU A 63 -1.11 -6.08 -15.70
N PRO A 64 -0.57 -5.05 -16.35
CA PRO A 64 0.86 -5.00 -16.63
C PRO A 64 1.65 -4.78 -15.33
N GLY A 65 2.73 -5.54 -15.16
CA GLY A 65 3.64 -5.37 -14.01
C GLY A 65 4.43 -4.04 -14.02
N PRO A 66 5.11 -3.72 -12.92
CA PRO A 66 5.05 -4.42 -11.64
C PRO A 66 3.73 -4.20 -10.90
N ILE A 67 3.24 -5.26 -10.25
CA ILE A 67 2.00 -5.24 -9.48
C ILE A 67 2.27 -4.69 -8.08
N ALA A 68 1.67 -3.57 -7.74
CA ALA A 68 1.76 -2.99 -6.40
C ALA A 68 0.43 -3.12 -5.64
N VAL A 69 0.49 -3.73 -4.46
CA VAL A 69 -0.66 -3.89 -3.57
C VAL A 69 -0.46 -3.03 -2.33
N GLN A 70 -1.44 -2.14 -2.06
CA GLN A 70 -1.41 -1.33 -0.86
C GLN A 70 -2.11 -2.04 0.30
N ILE A 71 -1.43 -2.14 1.45
CA ILE A 71 -1.95 -2.71 2.69
C ILE A 71 -2.17 -1.61 3.75
N ALA A 72 -3.18 -1.82 4.61
CA ALA A 72 -3.54 -0.87 5.67
C ALA A 72 -3.91 -1.62 6.96
N GLY A 73 -3.31 -1.20 8.06
CA GLY A 73 -3.50 -1.75 9.39
C GLY A 73 -2.72 -0.95 10.42
N VAL A 74 -2.70 -1.44 11.67
CA VAL A 74 -2.03 -0.80 12.81
C VAL A 74 -1.16 -1.77 13.60
N ASP A 75 -1.35 -3.06 13.42
CA ASP A 75 -0.55 -4.07 14.11
C ASP A 75 0.61 -4.52 13.21
N PRO A 76 1.88 -4.40 13.67
CA PRO A 76 3.04 -4.77 12.86
C PRO A 76 3.03 -6.23 12.39
N ALA A 77 2.59 -7.17 13.24
CA ALA A 77 2.56 -8.59 12.89
C ALA A 77 1.48 -8.88 11.83
N GLU A 78 0.27 -8.30 11.98
CA GLU A 78 -0.78 -8.41 10.98
C GLU A 78 -0.38 -7.77 9.64
N MET A 79 0.34 -6.66 9.68
CA MET A 79 0.83 -5.99 8.46
C MET A 79 1.90 -6.83 7.75
N ALA A 80 2.79 -7.47 8.50
CA ALA A 80 3.76 -8.43 7.95
C ALA A 80 3.07 -9.66 7.33
N ASP A 81 2.04 -10.20 7.98
CA ASP A 81 1.23 -11.30 7.45
C ASP A 81 0.49 -10.90 6.17
N ALA A 82 -0.09 -9.69 6.16
CA ALA A 82 -0.76 -9.17 4.96
C ALA A 82 0.22 -8.98 3.78
N ALA A 83 1.46 -8.57 4.05
CA ALA A 83 2.48 -8.47 3.03
C ALA A 83 2.79 -9.85 2.43
N ARG A 84 3.08 -10.86 3.25
CA ARG A 84 3.32 -12.24 2.80
C ARG A 84 2.15 -12.78 1.99
N TYR A 85 0.93 -12.62 2.50
CA TYR A 85 -0.29 -13.08 1.83
C TYR A 85 -0.45 -12.49 0.43
N ASN A 86 -0.17 -11.18 0.25
CA ASN A 86 -0.28 -10.54 -1.06
C ASN A 86 0.89 -10.91 -1.99
N ILE A 87 2.09 -11.14 -1.46
CA ILE A 87 3.24 -11.64 -2.23
C ILE A 87 2.92 -13.03 -2.81
N ASP A 88 2.39 -13.95 -2.02
CA ASP A 88 1.97 -15.29 -2.45
C ASP A 88 0.90 -15.24 -3.55
N ARG A 89 0.18 -14.12 -3.68
CA ARG A 89 -0.83 -13.86 -4.69
C ARG A 89 -0.34 -13.04 -5.87
N GLY A 90 0.96 -12.78 -5.95
CA GLY A 90 1.60 -12.15 -7.10
C GLY A 90 1.89 -10.65 -6.94
N ALA A 91 1.78 -10.08 -5.74
CA ALA A 91 2.27 -8.72 -5.51
C ALA A 91 3.80 -8.68 -5.69
N GLN A 92 4.27 -7.72 -6.47
CA GLN A 92 5.68 -7.48 -6.78
C GLN A 92 6.24 -6.27 -6.03
N ILE A 93 5.36 -5.43 -5.50
CA ILE A 93 5.66 -4.29 -4.63
C ILE A 93 4.59 -4.28 -3.53
N ILE A 94 4.99 -4.12 -2.28
CA ILE A 94 4.06 -3.86 -1.18
C ILE A 94 4.11 -2.38 -0.84
N ASP A 95 2.94 -1.74 -0.85
CA ASP A 95 2.80 -0.33 -0.47
C ASP A 95 2.07 -0.21 0.87
N ILE A 96 2.60 0.61 1.79
CA ILE A 96 2.00 0.82 3.10
C ILE A 96 1.17 2.10 3.09
N ASN A 97 -0.08 2.03 3.58
CA ASN A 97 -0.93 3.20 3.71
C ASN A 97 -0.73 3.92 5.06
N MET A 98 -0.15 5.12 5.01
CA MET A 98 -0.09 6.08 6.13
C MET A 98 -0.62 7.47 5.70
N GLY A 99 -1.55 7.50 4.75
CA GLY A 99 -2.07 8.75 4.20
C GLY A 99 -3.59 8.91 4.18
N CYS A 100 -4.35 7.82 4.35
CA CYS A 100 -5.81 7.85 4.28
C CYS A 100 -6.42 8.64 5.46
N PRO A 101 -7.17 9.75 5.22
CA PRO A 101 -7.75 10.57 6.28
C PRO A 101 -9.18 10.14 6.64
N ALA A 102 -9.70 9.06 6.06
CA ALA A 102 -11.08 8.64 6.27
C ALA A 102 -11.35 8.33 7.76
N LYS A 103 -12.41 8.92 8.35
CA LYS A 103 -12.77 8.72 9.77
C LYS A 103 -12.79 7.24 10.16
N LYS A 104 -13.36 6.37 9.31
CA LYS A 104 -13.42 4.93 9.54
C LYS A 104 -12.04 4.25 9.63
N VAL A 105 -11.01 4.82 8.99
CA VAL A 105 -9.63 4.34 9.03
C VAL A 105 -8.91 4.95 10.23
N CYS A 106 -8.97 6.26 10.37
CA CYS A 106 -8.30 6.99 11.46
C CYS A 106 -8.86 6.65 12.85
N SER A 107 -10.17 6.38 12.99
CA SER A 107 -10.75 5.94 14.26
C SER A 107 -10.20 4.59 14.76
N LYS A 108 -9.53 3.84 13.90
CA LYS A 108 -8.79 2.61 14.22
C LYS A 108 -7.27 2.85 14.25
N TRP A 109 -6.84 4.09 14.37
CA TRP A 109 -5.43 4.50 14.36
C TRP A 109 -4.64 4.11 13.08
N ALA A 110 -5.32 3.69 12.00
CA ALA A 110 -4.70 3.37 10.72
C ALA A 110 -4.66 4.57 9.76
N GLY A 111 -3.97 4.42 8.65
CA GLY A 111 -3.85 5.47 7.63
C GLY A 111 -3.09 6.67 8.16
N SER A 112 -3.61 7.90 7.95
CA SER A 112 -2.90 9.12 8.36
C SER A 112 -2.76 9.28 9.87
N ALA A 113 -3.56 8.58 10.68
CA ALA A 113 -3.43 8.63 12.14
C ALA A 113 -2.08 8.07 12.64
N LEU A 114 -1.47 7.15 11.88
CA LEU A 114 -0.13 6.63 12.19
C LEU A 114 0.95 7.73 12.17
N MET A 115 0.71 8.85 11.50
CA MET A 115 1.66 9.98 11.50
C MET A 115 1.79 10.66 12.88
N GLN A 116 0.91 10.34 13.85
CA GLN A 116 0.98 10.82 15.23
C GLN A 116 1.79 9.90 16.15
N ASP A 117 2.12 8.69 15.70
CA ASP A 117 2.85 7.68 16.48
C ASP A 117 4.03 7.16 15.64
N GLU A 118 5.13 7.91 15.65
CA GLU A 118 6.33 7.57 14.89
C GLU A 118 6.94 6.22 15.31
N PRO A 119 7.00 5.84 16.60
CA PRO A 119 7.46 4.52 17.01
C PRO A 119 6.61 3.38 16.42
N LEU A 120 5.29 3.51 16.42
CA LEU A 120 4.41 2.51 15.83
C LEU A 120 4.54 2.46 14.31
N ALA A 121 4.64 3.63 13.65
CA ALA A 121 4.86 3.72 12.22
C ALA A 121 6.17 3.01 11.82
N ALA A 122 7.27 3.26 12.55
CA ALA A 122 8.55 2.58 12.33
C ALA A 122 8.44 1.07 12.52
N ALA A 123 7.81 0.60 13.62
CA ALA A 123 7.63 -0.82 13.89
C ALA A 123 6.84 -1.53 12.77
N ILE A 124 5.82 -0.88 12.19
CA ILE A 124 5.06 -1.40 11.05
C ILE A 124 5.96 -1.49 9.81
N ILE A 125 6.72 -0.44 9.50
CA ILE A 125 7.63 -0.43 8.35
C ILE A 125 8.66 -1.56 8.48
N ASP A 126 9.31 -1.67 9.63
CA ASP A 126 10.32 -2.69 9.89
C ASP A 126 9.77 -4.11 9.74
N ALA A 127 8.58 -4.37 10.30
CA ALA A 127 7.92 -5.67 10.20
C ALA A 127 7.57 -6.03 8.74
N VAL A 128 7.06 -5.07 7.96
CA VAL A 128 6.72 -5.29 6.55
C VAL A 128 7.98 -5.47 5.71
N VAL A 129 9.02 -4.66 5.92
CA VAL A 129 10.30 -4.79 5.20
C VAL A 129 10.93 -6.15 5.50
N ALA A 130 10.97 -6.57 6.77
CA ALA A 130 11.48 -7.88 7.15
C ALA A 130 10.69 -9.03 6.51
N ALA A 131 9.37 -8.90 6.39
CA ALA A 131 8.52 -9.90 5.74
C ALA A 131 8.74 -9.97 4.21
N CYS A 132 9.05 -8.85 3.56
CA CYS A 132 9.24 -8.76 2.11
C CYS A 132 10.66 -9.15 1.67
N ALA A 133 11.67 -8.94 2.53
CA ALA A 133 13.09 -9.14 2.21
C ALA A 133 13.43 -10.53 1.67
N PRO A 134 12.95 -11.65 2.26
CA PRO A 134 13.25 -13.01 1.73
C PRO A 134 12.73 -13.25 0.31
N HIS A 135 11.73 -12.47 -0.12
CA HIS A 135 11.12 -12.58 -1.44
C HIS A 135 11.70 -11.57 -2.45
N GLY A 136 12.63 -10.70 -2.03
CA GLY A 136 13.16 -9.63 -2.87
C GLY A 136 12.12 -8.58 -3.28
N VAL A 137 11.00 -8.47 -2.55
CA VAL A 137 9.89 -7.57 -2.84
C VAL A 137 10.15 -6.21 -2.18
N PRO A 138 10.25 -5.12 -2.96
CA PRO A 138 10.43 -3.79 -2.39
C PRO A 138 9.18 -3.30 -1.67
N VAL A 139 9.40 -2.50 -0.63
CA VAL A 139 8.35 -1.83 0.13
C VAL A 139 8.35 -0.34 -0.21
N THR A 140 7.16 0.21 -0.43
CA THR A 140 6.92 1.64 -0.58
C THR A 140 5.96 2.13 0.50
N LEU A 141 5.98 3.42 0.78
CA LEU A 141 5.15 4.05 1.77
C LEU A 141 4.43 5.24 1.15
N LYS A 142 3.09 5.25 1.22
CA LYS A 142 2.32 6.43 0.89
C LYS A 142 1.85 7.11 2.17
N MET A 143 2.39 8.30 2.43
CA MET A 143 2.10 9.09 3.61
C MET A 143 1.72 10.53 3.26
N ARG A 144 1.35 11.32 4.25
CA ARG A 144 1.21 12.78 4.20
C ARG A 144 2.49 13.44 4.65
N THR A 145 2.58 14.76 4.55
CA THR A 145 3.71 15.54 5.08
C THR A 145 3.73 15.57 6.62
N GLY A 146 2.65 15.16 7.26
CA GLY A 146 2.43 15.08 8.69
C GLY A 146 0.95 14.94 9.00
N TRP A 147 0.60 14.85 10.28
CA TRP A 147 -0.80 14.76 10.73
C TRP A 147 -1.57 16.06 10.45
N CYS A 148 -0.97 17.20 10.79
CA CYS A 148 -1.53 18.53 10.53
C CYS A 148 -0.43 19.54 10.19
N ALA A 149 -0.77 20.79 9.98
CA ALA A 149 0.18 21.84 9.57
C ALA A 149 1.28 22.11 10.60
N SER A 150 0.97 21.97 11.90
CA SER A 150 1.92 22.11 13.01
C SER A 150 2.74 20.86 13.31
N GLU A 151 2.33 19.70 12.77
CA GLU A 151 2.94 18.39 13.03
C GLU A 151 3.39 17.75 11.71
N ARG A 152 4.36 18.39 11.05
CA ARG A 152 4.97 17.89 9.82
C ARG A 152 6.21 17.09 10.15
N ASN A 153 6.14 15.78 10.03
CA ASN A 153 7.18 14.84 10.44
C ASN A 153 7.62 13.84 9.36
N ALA A 154 7.16 14.00 8.11
CA ALA A 154 7.47 13.06 7.02
C ALA A 154 8.96 12.99 6.65
N VAL A 155 9.80 13.93 7.12
CA VAL A 155 11.23 14.02 6.80
C VAL A 155 12.10 13.68 8.02
N ARG A 156 11.48 13.24 9.09
CA ARG A 156 12.20 12.78 10.31
C ARG A 156 12.40 11.28 10.24
#